data_af08396cdb44e23d51b78182a81ddf45
#
_entry.id   af08396cdb44e23d51b78182a81ddf45
#
_cell.length_a   1.000
_cell.length_b   1.000
_cell.length_c   1.000
_cell.angle_alpha   90.00
_cell.angle_beta   90.00
_cell.angle_gamma   90.00
#
_symmetry.space_group_name_H-M   'P 1'
#
loop_
_entity.id
_entity.type
_entity.pdbx_description
1 polymer ?
#
loop_
_entity_poly.entity_id
_entity_poly.type
_entity_poly.pdbx_seq_one_letter_code
_entity_poly.pdbx_strand_id
1 'polypeptide(L)'
;MKRILTLLIVFSLIGFEPTAGQNWLGRDRPVYQKLLYGSLESLGIQAASTGILLLSPTDFSGWHGKPLNSWGANLKRAYSSPPVWDQDHWVINYLGHPYMGAWYYNSVRSQGCSLLTSAGMCIGQTLMWEYFLEAGFEQPSINDLIVTPLAGIVIGEAIHRLTLHLRKGGYTPWEKVLIIAINPLFVINNGLKNK
;
A
#
# COMPACT_ATOMS: atom_id res chain seq x y z
N MET A 1 9.10 -28.12 -1.19
CA MET A 1 8.60 -28.19 -2.56
C MET A 1 7.08 -28.09 -2.68
N LYS A 2 6.24 -28.87 -1.98
CA LYS A 2 4.75 -28.82 -2.09
C LYS A 2 4.16 -27.42 -1.78
N ARG A 3 4.68 -26.68 -0.79
CA ARG A 3 4.17 -25.35 -0.41
C ARG A 3 4.49 -24.25 -1.42
N ILE A 4 5.61 -24.35 -2.13
CA ILE A 4 5.98 -23.42 -3.21
C ILE A 4 5.09 -23.66 -4.44
N LEU A 5 4.76 -24.92 -4.71
CA LEU A 5 3.85 -25.29 -5.79
C LEU A 5 2.42 -24.77 -5.54
N THR A 6 1.95 -24.76 -4.29
CA THR A 6 0.64 -24.21 -3.91
C THR A 6 0.59 -22.68 -4.09
N LEU A 7 1.66 -21.98 -3.76
CA LEU A 7 1.79 -20.54 -4.02
C LEU A 7 1.81 -20.22 -5.52
N LEU A 8 2.51 -21.02 -6.33
CA LEU A 8 2.54 -20.87 -7.78
C LEU A 8 1.18 -21.18 -8.43
N ILE A 9 0.44 -22.15 -7.88
CA ILE A 9 -0.93 -22.50 -8.34
C ILE A 9 -1.92 -21.37 -7.97
N VAL A 10 -1.81 -20.77 -6.79
CA VAL A 10 -2.62 -19.58 -6.42
C VAL A 10 -2.29 -18.40 -7.33
N PHE A 11 -1.02 -18.20 -7.70
CA PHE A 11 -0.62 -17.18 -8.66
C PHE A 11 -1.11 -17.48 -10.10
N SER A 12 -1.19 -18.73 -10.51
CA SER A 12 -1.71 -19.13 -11.83
C SER A 12 -3.23 -19.10 -11.93
N LEU A 13 -3.94 -19.29 -10.79
CA LEU A 13 -5.41 -19.14 -10.70
C LEU A 13 -5.83 -17.64 -10.69
N ILE A 14 -4.91 -16.75 -10.41
CA ILE A 14 -5.06 -15.30 -10.67
C ILE A 14 -4.81 -15.11 -12.18
N GLY A 15 -5.66 -15.66 -13.03
CA GLY A 15 -5.52 -15.65 -14.47
C GLY A 15 -5.07 -14.29 -15.00
N PHE A 16 -3.99 -14.29 -15.76
CA PHE A 16 -3.41 -13.14 -16.49
C PHE A 16 -4.32 -12.81 -17.69
N GLU A 17 -5.62 -12.58 -17.42
CA GLU A 17 -6.47 -11.99 -18.43
C GLU A 17 -6.25 -10.48 -18.41
N PRO A 18 -5.78 -9.87 -19.51
CA PRO A 18 -5.88 -8.43 -19.67
C PRO A 18 -7.39 -8.13 -19.61
N THR A 19 -7.82 -7.60 -18.47
CA THR A 19 -9.24 -7.32 -18.26
C THR A 19 -9.69 -6.30 -19.29
N ALA A 20 -10.41 -6.75 -20.31
CA ALA A 20 -10.99 -5.94 -21.39
C ALA A 20 -11.95 -4.82 -20.89
N GLY A 21 -12.10 -4.69 -19.57
CA GLY A 21 -12.91 -3.66 -18.89
C GLY A 21 -12.14 -2.50 -18.29
N GLN A 22 -10.79 -2.47 -18.40
CA GLN A 22 -9.99 -1.40 -17.79
C GLN A 22 -10.02 -0.07 -18.54
N ASN A 23 -10.72 -0.01 -19.63
CA ASN A 23 -10.73 1.16 -20.50
C ASN A 23 -11.36 2.44 -19.93
N TRP A 24 -11.89 2.50 -18.75
CA TRP A 24 -12.55 3.66 -18.13
C TRP A 24 -11.84 4.22 -16.89
N LEU A 25 -10.77 3.53 -16.40
CA LEU A 25 -9.97 3.97 -15.26
C LEU A 25 -8.91 4.98 -15.73
N GLY A 26 -9.07 6.25 -15.48
CA GLY A 26 -8.06 7.30 -15.69
C GLY A 26 -7.34 7.27 -17.05
N ARG A 27 -8.06 6.93 -18.11
CA ARG A 27 -7.56 6.50 -19.42
C ARG A 27 -6.62 7.41 -20.12
N ASP A 28 -6.97 8.67 -20.08
CA ASP A 28 -6.39 9.66 -20.97
C ASP A 28 -5.12 10.27 -20.37
N ARG A 29 -4.72 9.82 -19.18
CA ARG A 29 -3.50 10.29 -18.54
C ARG A 29 -2.33 9.40 -18.90
N PRO A 30 -1.19 9.97 -19.30
CA PRO A 30 0.04 9.20 -19.48
C PRO A 30 0.51 8.60 -18.15
N VAL A 31 1.28 7.50 -18.23
CA VAL A 31 1.70 6.73 -17.05
C VAL A 31 2.41 7.60 -16.00
N TYR A 32 3.27 8.53 -16.43
CA TYR A 32 3.98 9.42 -15.49
C TYR A 32 3.04 10.28 -14.64
N GLN A 33 1.91 10.74 -15.20
CA GLN A 33 0.92 11.49 -14.41
C GLN A 33 0.20 10.58 -13.41
N LYS A 34 -0.14 9.35 -13.79
CA LYS A 34 -0.74 8.37 -12.88
C LYS A 34 0.21 8.05 -11.72
N LEU A 35 1.50 7.89 -12.02
CA LEU A 35 2.54 7.70 -11.00
C LEU A 35 2.65 8.93 -10.07
N LEU A 36 2.64 10.14 -10.63
CA LEU A 36 2.69 11.36 -9.83
C LEU A 36 1.47 11.48 -8.89
N TYR A 37 0.26 11.32 -9.41
CA TYR A 37 -0.95 11.38 -8.59
C TYR A 37 -0.97 10.27 -7.53
N GLY A 38 -0.64 9.02 -7.91
CA GLY A 38 -0.56 7.91 -6.97
C GLY A 38 0.50 8.12 -5.90
N SER A 39 1.65 8.76 -6.24
CA SER A 39 2.65 9.13 -5.25
C SER A 39 2.14 10.20 -4.28
N LEU A 40 1.45 11.23 -4.77
CA LEU A 40 0.86 12.27 -3.92
C LEU A 40 -0.22 11.71 -2.99
N GLU A 41 -1.08 10.81 -3.48
CA GLU A 41 -2.06 10.07 -2.68
C GLU A 41 -1.38 9.26 -1.58
N SER A 42 -0.35 8.50 -1.94
CA SER A 42 0.42 7.67 -1.01
C SER A 42 1.14 8.52 0.04
N LEU A 43 1.77 9.63 -0.35
CA LEU A 43 2.39 10.56 0.58
C LEU A 43 1.38 11.20 1.53
N GLY A 44 0.18 11.51 1.06
CA GLY A 44 -0.92 11.99 1.93
C GLY A 44 -1.31 10.97 2.99
N ILE A 45 -1.40 9.70 2.60
CA ILE A 45 -1.68 8.58 3.52
C ILE A 45 -0.51 8.41 4.51
N GLN A 46 0.71 8.39 4.04
CA GLN A 46 1.91 8.28 4.87
C GLN A 46 1.99 9.42 5.90
N ALA A 47 1.72 10.65 5.49
CA ALA A 47 1.68 11.80 6.40
C ALA A 47 0.58 11.67 7.45
N ALA A 48 -0.61 11.19 7.06
CA ALA A 48 -1.71 10.94 7.99
C ALA A 48 -1.36 9.82 8.98
N SER A 49 -0.76 8.72 8.49
CA SER A 49 -0.29 7.60 9.33
C SER A 49 0.78 8.06 10.31
N THR A 50 1.77 8.84 9.86
CA THR A 50 2.79 9.46 10.73
C THR A 50 2.12 10.27 11.84
N GLY A 51 1.12 11.10 11.51
CA GLY A 51 0.37 11.87 12.51
C GLY A 51 -0.36 10.99 13.51
N ILE A 52 -0.97 9.91 13.06
CA ILE A 52 -1.67 8.93 13.93
C ILE A 52 -0.66 8.24 14.86
N LEU A 53 0.47 7.78 14.34
CA LEU A 53 1.50 7.09 15.14
C LEU A 53 2.14 8.03 16.17
N LEU A 54 2.37 9.29 15.83
CA LEU A 54 2.87 10.31 16.77
C LEU A 54 1.89 10.59 17.92
N LEU A 55 0.59 10.44 17.68
CA LEU A 55 -0.46 10.64 18.69
C LEU A 55 -0.82 9.34 19.44
N SER A 56 -0.32 8.20 18.99
CA SER A 56 -0.59 6.89 19.58
C SER A 56 0.30 6.64 20.81
N PRO A 57 -0.14 5.78 21.74
CA PRO A 57 0.74 5.33 22.82
C PRO A 57 2.03 4.71 22.30
N THR A 58 3.13 4.99 22.97
CA THR A 58 4.46 4.52 22.55
C THR A 58 4.58 3.00 22.47
N ASP A 59 3.86 2.28 23.33
CA ASP A 59 3.82 0.81 23.32
C ASP A 59 3.09 0.23 22.07
N PHE A 60 2.32 1.08 21.39
CA PHE A 60 1.64 0.70 20.15
C PHE A 60 2.45 1.09 18.91
N SER A 61 3.00 2.31 18.90
CA SER A 61 3.67 2.85 17.72
C SER A 61 5.13 2.42 17.56
N GLY A 62 5.73 1.83 18.60
CA GLY A 62 7.18 1.58 18.63
C GLY A 62 8.05 2.85 18.75
N TRP A 63 7.47 4.03 18.53
CA TRP A 63 8.19 5.31 18.44
C TRP A 63 8.47 5.93 19.81
N HIS A 64 9.15 5.17 20.67
CA HIS A 64 9.44 5.54 22.05
C HIS A 64 10.27 6.82 22.16
N GLY A 65 9.67 7.88 22.72
CA GLY A 65 10.37 9.08 23.19
C GLY A 65 11.31 9.72 22.16
N LYS A 66 11.07 9.52 20.87
CA LYS A 66 11.91 10.00 19.78
C LYS A 66 11.45 11.39 19.36
N PRO A 67 12.04 12.44 19.91
CA PRO A 67 11.64 13.78 19.55
C PRO A 67 12.02 14.11 18.11
N LEU A 68 11.23 14.94 17.44
CA LEU A 68 11.50 15.39 16.08
C LEU A 68 12.87 16.06 15.91
N ASN A 69 13.47 16.57 16.98
CA ASN A 69 14.81 17.17 16.96
C ASN A 69 15.94 16.14 16.75
N SER A 70 15.70 14.83 16.93
CA SER A 70 16.67 13.77 16.62
C SER A 70 16.53 13.20 15.19
N TRP A 71 15.60 13.72 14.41
CA TRP A 71 15.31 13.26 13.04
C TRP A 71 16.58 13.09 12.17
N GLY A 72 17.43 14.12 12.10
CA GLY A 72 18.64 14.07 11.30
C GLY A 72 19.65 13.00 11.76
N ALA A 73 19.77 12.79 13.08
CA ALA A 73 20.63 11.74 13.63
C ALA A 73 20.09 10.35 13.34
N ASN A 74 18.77 10.16 13.42
CA ASN A 74 18.09 8.91 13.08
C ASN A 74 18.24 8.57 11.60
N LEU A 75 18.02 9.54 10.71
CA LEU A 75 18.27 9.37 9.27
C LEU A 75 19.71 8.95 8.99
N LYS A 76 20.69 9.64 9.61
CA LYS A 76 22.11 9.25 9.46
C LYS A 76 22.32 7.78 9.86
N ARG A 77 21.76 7.35 10.96
CA ARG A 77 21.83 5.96 11.42
C ARG A 77 21.18 5.00 10.43
N ALA A 78 19.97 5.31 9.93
CA ALA A 78 19.24 4.50 8.97
C ALA A 78 20.03 4.25 7.66
N TYR A 79 20.81 5.26 7.22
CA TYR A 79 21.64 5.13 6.01
C TYR A 79 23.05 4.58 6.27
N SER A 80 23.49 4.50 7.52
CA SER A 80 24.83 4.00 7.87
C SER A 80 24.85 2.62 8.50
N SER A 81 23.69 2.02 8.77
CA SER A 81 23.52 0.72 9.39
C SER A 81 22.54 -0.15 8.60
N PRO A 82 22.70 -1.48 8.57
CA PRO A 82 21.75 -2.35 7.90
C PRO A 82 20.35 -2.28 8.53
N PRO A 83 19.29 -2.60 7.78
CA PRO A 83 17.95 -2.77 8.33
C PRO A 83 17.93 -3.83 9.42
N VAL A 84 16.98 -3.73 10.35
CA VAL A 84 16.83 -4.65 11.51
C VAL A 84 15.46 -5.31 11.49
N TRP A 85 15.30 -6.44 12.22
CA TRP A 85 13.97 -6.89 12.61
C TRP A 85 13.47 -5.96 13.69
N ASP A 86 12.35 -5.28 13.42
CA ASP A 86 11.72 -4.44 14.43
C ASP A 86 10.98 -5.25 15.50
N GLN A 87 10.59 -4.57 16.57
CA GLN A 87 9.84 -5.13 17.68
C GLN A 87 8.41 -4.57 17.75
N ASP A 88 7.92 -4.04 16.66
CA ASP A 88 6.61 -3.42 16.58
C ASP A 88 5.50 -4.40 16.90
N HIS A 89 4.37 -3.86 17.33
CA HIS A 89 3.23 -4.68 17.66
C HIS A 89 2.76 -5.47 16.40
N TRP A 90 2.54 -6.77 16.57
CA TRP A 90 2.21 -7.68 15.46
C TRP A 90 1.05 -7.19 14.56
N VAL A 91 0.09 -6.42 15.13
CA VAL A 91 -1.01 -5.81 14.36
C VAL A 91 -0.48 -4.81 13.35
N ILE A 92 0.55 -4.03 13.70
CA ILE A 92 1.17 -3.08 12.78
C ILE A 92 1.88 -3.86 11.67
N ASN A 93 2.77 -4.79 12.03
CA ASN A 93 3.61 -5.52 11.09
C ASN A 93 2.83 -6.45 10.15
N TYR A 94 1.77 -7.12 10.63
CA TYR A 94 1.09 -8.17 9.85
C TYR A 94 -0.33 -7.83 9.41
N LEU A 95 -0.89 -6.71 9.85
CA LEU A 95 -2.17 -6.19 9.37
C LEU A 95 -2.03 -4.77 8.81
N GLY A 96 -1.39 -3.87 9.55
CA GLY A 96 -1.19 -2.48 9.15
C GLY A 96 -0.37 -2.34 7.88
N HIS A 97 0.86 -2.85 7.87
CA HIS A 97 1.76 -2.78 6.72
C HIS A 97 1.22 -3.46 5.46
N PRO A 98 0.66 -4.68 5.49
CA PRO A 98 -0.02 -5.27 4.33
C PRO A 98 -1.17 -4.43 3.79
N TYR A 99 -1.96 -3.81 4.67
CA TYR A 99 -3.07 -2.96 4.29
C TYR A 99 -2.59 -1.66 3.64
N MET A 100 -1.56 -1.04 4.21
CA MET A 100 -0.90 0.13 3.61
C MET A 100 -0.28 -0.21 2.25
N GLY A 101 0.38 -1.36 2.13
CA GLY A 101 0.91 -1.84 0.86
C GLY A 101 -0.18 -2.02 -0.20
N ALA A 102 -1.37 -2.52 0.19
CA ALA A 102 -2.51 -2.62 -0.71
C ALA A 102 -3.00 -1.24 -1.18
N TRP A 103 -2.92 -0.21 -0.35
CA TRP A 103 -3.24 1.15 -0.74
C TRP A 103 -2.19 1.72 -1.70
N TYR A 104 -0.90 1.55 -1.42
CA TYR A 104 0.17 1.96 -2.33
C TYR A 104 0.02 1.30 -3.71
N TYR A 105 -0.30 0.00 -3.74
CA TYR A 105 -0.60 -0.71 -4.98
C TYR A 105 -1.80 -0.10 -5.71
N ASN A 106 -2.89 0.15 -5.00
CA ASN A 106 -4.14 0.64 -5.57
C ASN A 106 -4.09 2.14 -5.93
N SER A 107 -3.14 2.92 -5.45
CA SER A 107 -3.00 4.33 -5.81
C SER A 107 -2.85 4.52 -7.32
N VAL A 108 -2.16 3.62 -8.00
CA VAL A 108 -2.00 3.64 -9.47
C VAL A 108 -2.80 2.54 -10.18
N ARG A 109 -3.07 1.41 -9.50
CA ARG A 109 -3.88 0.32 -10.07
C ARG A 109 -5.30 0.78 -10.36
N SER A 110 -5.89 1.57 -9.46
CA SER A 110 -7.19 2.20 -9.63
C SER A 110 -7.23 3.21 -10.79
N GLN A 111 -6.09 3.72 -11.24
CA GLN A 111 -5.94 4.58 -12.41
C GLN A 111 -5.68 3.79 -13.70
N GLY A 112 -5.79 2.46 -13.68
CA GLY A 112 -5.63 1.58 -14.84
C GLY A 112 -4.17 1.27 -15.20
N CYS A 113 -3.21 1.44 -14.30
CA CYS A 113 -1.85 0.96 -14.50
C CYS A 113 -1.78 -0.57 -14.51
N SER A 114 -0.74 -1.11 -15.15
CA SER A 114 -0.48 -2.55 -15.18
C SER A 114 -0.20 -3.09 -13.77
N LEU A 115 -0.33 -4.40 -13.59
CA LEU A 115 0.07 -5.10 -12.35
C LEU A 115 1.53 -4.78 -11.99
N LEU A 116 2.43 -4.86 -12.97
CA LEU A 116 3.85 -4.62 -12.75
C LEU A 116 4.15 -3.17 -12.33
N THR A 117 3.52 -2.20 -12.98
CA THR A 117 3.63 -0.78 -12.60
C THR A 117 3.12 -0.55 -11.18
N SER A 118 2.01 -1.19 -10.81
CA SER A 118 1.40 -1.06 -9.48
C SER A 118 2.24 -1.76 -8.41
N ALA A 119 2.85 -2.90 -8.74
CA ALA A 119 3.80 -3.57 -7.86
C ALA A 119 5.04 -2.71 -7.62
N GLY A 120 5.60 -2.10 -8.68
CA GLY A 120 6.71 -1.16 -8.57
C GLY A 120 6.37 0.06 -7.71
N MET A 121 5.13 0.58 -7.83
CA MET A 121 4.63 1.66 -6.96
C MET A 121 4.58 1.22 -5.50
N CYS A 122 4.04 0.04 -5.21
CA CYS A 122 3.98 -0.50 -3.85
C CYS A 122 5.38 -0.62 -3.23
N ILE A 123 6.33 -1.21 -3.96
CA ILE A 123 7.73 -1.32 -3.51
C ILE A 123 8.35 0.06 -3.27
N GLY A 124 8.19 0.98 -4.22
CA GLY A 124 8.75 2.33 -4.11
C GLY A 124 8.20 3.12 -2.92
N GLN A 125 6.90 3.01 -2.64
CA GLN A 125 6.28 3.67 -1.50
C GLN A 125 6.64 3.01 -0.17
N THR A 126 6.86 1.68 -0.14
CA THR A 126 7.42 1.00 1.03
C THR A 126 8.82 1.52 1.33
N LEU A 127 9.70 1.61 0.33
CA LEU A 127 11.04 2.18 0.51
C LEU A 127 11.00 3.64 0.96
N MET A 128 10.04 4.44 0.45
CA MET A 128 9.85 5.82 0.87
C MET A 128 9.45 5.91 2.34
N TRP A 129 8.55 5.03 2.81
CA TRP A 129 8.16 4.95 4.21
C TRP A 129 9.38 4.60 5.09
N GLU A 130 10.02 3.48 4.84
CA GLU A 130 11.09 2.91 5.64
C GLU A 130 12.34 3.81 5.71
N TYR A 131 12.75 4.38 4.59
CA TYR A 131 14.00 5.12 4.51
C TYR A 131 13.88 6.63 4.61
N PHE A 132 12.68 7.21 4.48
CA PHE A 132 12.50 8.66 4.56
C PHE A 132 11.61 9.09 5.70
N LEU A 133 10.44 8.47 5.89
CA LEU A 133 9.51 8.90 6.92
C LEU A 133 9.82 8.23 8.25
N GLU A 134 9.77 6.92 8.30
CA GLU A 134 9.98 6.16 9.53
C GLU A 134 11.43 6.19 9.99
N ALA A 135 12.39 6.25 9.07
CA ALA A 135 13.81 6.40 9.37
C ALA A 135 14.14 7.63 10.24
N GLY A 136 13.27 8.62 10.29
CA GLY A 136 13.37 9.76 11.23
C GLY A 136 13.09 9.37 12.68
N PHE A 137 12.43 8.24 12.90
CA PHE A 137 12.02 7.73 14.21
C PHE A 137 12.74 6.45 14.57
N GLU A 138 12.83 5.50 13.64
CA GLU A 138 13.50 4.24 13.87
C GLU A 138 14.33 3.74 12.67
N GLN A 139 14.96 2.60 12.84
CA GLN A 139 15.80 2.01 11.80
C GLN A 139 14.90 1.22 10.83
N PRO A 140 15.17 1.24 9.51
CA PRO A 140 14.38 0.50 8.54
C PRO A 140 14.19 -0.96 8.93
N SER A 141 12.97 -1.45 8.80
CA SER A 141 12.56 -2.80 9.20
C SER A 141 12.73 -3.81 8.06
N ILE A 142 13.46 -4.91 8.30
CA ILE A 142 13.53 -6.03 7.36
C ILE A 142 12.14 -6.64 7.14
N ASN A 143 11.37 -6.75 8.22
CA ASN A 143 10.03 -7.31 8.18
C ASN A 143 9.14 -6.51 7.22
N ASP A 144 9.13 -5.19 7.36
CA ASP A 144 8.22 -4.33 6.61
C ASP A 144 8.67 -4.12 5.16
N LEU A 145 9.98 -4.09 4.92
CA LEU A 145 10.52 -4.12 3.56
C LEU A 145 10.10 -5.36 2.76
N ILE A 146 9.74 -6.46 3.44
CA ILE A 146 9.30 -7.71 2.83
C ILE A 146 7.78 -7.84 2.86
N VAL A 147 7.18 -7.71 4.05
CA VAL A 147 5.74 -8.00 4.27
C VAL A 147 4.86 -6.97 3.57
N THR A 148 5.18 -5.68 3.70
CA THR A 148 4.39 -4.60 3.07
C THR A 148 4.24 -4.80 1.57
N PRO A 149 5.31 -4.95 0.75
CA PRO A 149 5.12 -5.10 -0.67
C PRO A 149 4.57 -6.47 -1.06
N LEU A 150 5.03 -7.59 -0.46
CA LEU A 150 4.57 -8.90 -0.87
C LEU A 150 3.08 -9.11 -0.56
N ALA A 151 2.67 -8.86 0.67
CA ALA A 151 1.26 -8.97 1.06
C ALA A 151 0.41 -7.87 0.42
N GLY A 152 0.93 -6.63 0.37
CA GLY A 152 0.25 -5.50 -0.22
C GLY A 152 -0.09 -5.68 -1.71
N ILE A 153 0.82 -6.24 -2.51
CA ILE A 153 0.57 -6.56 -3.92
C ILE A 153 -0.54 -7.59 -4.06
N VAL A 154 -0.48 -8.69 -3.29
CA VAL A 154 -1.47 -9.77 -3.35
C VAL A 154 -2.85 -9.29 -2.91
N ILE A 155 -2.91 -8.65 -1.74
CA ILE A 155 -4.16 -8.11 -1.17
C ILE A 155 -4.69 -6.98 -2.07
N GLY A 156 -3.83 -6.09 -2.52
CA GLY A 156 -4.19 -4.96 -3.37
C GLY A 156 -4.81 -5.39 -4.69
N GLU A 157 -4.25 -6.40 -5.37
CA GLU A 157 -4.83 -6.93 -6.61
C GLU A 157 -6.16 -7.65 -6.33
N ALA A 158 -6.26 -8.42 -5.24
CA ALA A 158 -7.52 -9.06 -4.85
C ALA A 158 -8.63 -8.03 -4.58
N ILE A 159 -8.33 -6.99 -3.83
CA ILE A 159 -9.24 -5.87 -3.55
C ILE A 159 -9.61 -5.14 -4.85
N HIS A 160 -8.64 -4.87 -5.72
CA HIS A 160 -8.90 -4.22 -7.01
C HIS A 160 -9.90 -5.03 -7.84
N ARG A 161 -9.68 -6.34 -7.99
CA ARG A 161 -10.58 -7.23 -8.73
C ARG A 161 -11.96 -7.31 -8.12
N LEU A 162 -12.05 -7.42 -6.79
CA LEU A 162 -13.33 -7.37 -6.08
C LEU A 162 -14.07 -6.06 -6.34
N THR A 163 -13.38 -4.93 -6.25
CA THR A 163 -13.94 -3.60 -6.53
C THR A 163 -14.53 -3.53 -7.94
N LEU A 164 -13.80 -4.03 -8.95
CA LEU A 164 -14.27 -4.06 -10.34
C LEU A 164 -15.43 -5.04 -10.55
N HIS A 165 -15.41 -6.18 -9.86
CA HIS A 165 -16.50 -7.15 -9.92
C HIS A 165 -17.81 -6.56 -9.39
N LEU A 166 -17.78 -5.98 -8.21
CA LEU A 166 -18.96 -5.36 -7.59
C LEU A 166 -19.47 -4.17 -8.45
N ARG A 167 -18.57 -3.41 -9.06
CA ARG A 167 -18.95 -2.29 -9.93
C ARG A 167 -19.77 -2.72 -11.15
N LYS A 168 -19.56 -3.92 -11.70
CA LYS A 168 -20.30 -4.42 -12.87
C LYS A 168 -21.80 -4.56 -12.61
N GLY A 169 -22.18 -4.94 -11.38
CA GLY A 169 -23.56 -5.07 -10.94
C GLY A 169 -24.20 -3.76 -10.47
N GLY A 170 -23.39 -2.70 -10.33
CA GLY A 170 -23.76 -1.48 -9.62
C GLY A 170 -23.66 -1.68 -8.10
N TYR A 171 -23.01 -0.72 -7.42
CA TYR A 171 -22.78 -0.85 -5.97
C TYR A 171 -24.09 -0.71 -5.17
N THR A 172 -24.38 -1.67 -4.33
CA THR A 172 -25.35 -1.52 -3.23
C THR A 172 -24.79 -0.55 -2.16
N PRO A 173 -25.63 0.01 -1.26
CA PRO A 173 -25.16 0.88 -0.19
C PRO A 173 -24.06 0.25 0.69
N TRP A 174 -24.16 -1.02 1.03
CA TRP A 174 -23.17 -1.72 1.82
C TRP A 174 -21.86 -1.97 1.05
N GLU A 175 -21.93 -2.29 -0.22
CA GLU A 175 -20.73 -2.42 -1.07
C GLU A 175 -20.00 -1.08 -1.22
N LYS A 176 -20.71 0.04 -1.26
CA LYS A 176 -20.07 1.37 -1.22
C LYS A 176 -19.27 1.57 0.07
N VAL A 177 -19.87 1.24 1.22
CA VAL A 177 -19.17 1.32 2.51
C VAL A 177 -17.95 0.39 2.53
N LEU A 178 -18.12 -0.85 2.07
CA LEU A 178 -17.02 -1.80 1.97
C LEU A 178 -15.88 -1.26 1.10
N ILE A 179 -16.19 -0.76 -0.11
CA ILE A 179 -15.15 -0.25 -1.02
C ILE A 179 -14.47 1.00 -0.47
N ILE A 180 -15.19 1.89 0.21
CA ILE A 180 -14.57 3.03 0.91
C ILE A 180 -13.54 2.54 1.94
N ALA A 181 -13.87 1.48 2.69
CA ALA A 181 -12.99 0.93 3.72
C ALA A 181 -11.77 0.23 3.13
N ILE A 182 -11.96 -0.67 2.14
CA ILE A 182 -10.86 -1.54 1.66
C ILE A 182 -10.09 -0.96 0.47
N ASN A 183 -10.68 -0.02 -0.30
CA ASN A 183 -10.07 0.56 -1.50
C ASN A 183 -10.36 2.06 -1.65
N PRO A 184 -10.00 2.88 -0.66
CA PRO A 184 -10.28 4.32 -0.69
C PRO A 184 -9.64 5.01 -1.91
N LEU A 185 -8.48 4.56 -2.36
CA LEU A 185 -7.80 5.11 -3.54
C LEU A 185 -8.60 4.91 -4.82
N PHE A 186 -9.32 3.79 -4.92
CA PHE A 186 -10.25 3.61 -6.03
C PHE A 186 -11.39 4.63 -5.98
N VAL A 187 -11.91 4.88 -4.79
CA VAL A 187 -13.00 5.87 -4.59
C VAL A 187 -12.54 7.28 -4.94
N ILE A 188 -11.34 7.66 -4.51
CA ILE A 188 -10.72 8.95 -4.83
C ILE A 188 -10.57 9.10 -6.36
N ASN A 189 -10.04 8.08 -7.02
CA ASN A 189 -9.73 8.14 -8.45
C ASN A 189 -10.94 7.97 -9.37
N ASN A 190 -11.99 7.26 -8.94
CA ASN A 190 -13.08 6.83 -9.82
C ASN A 190 -14.49 7.14 -9.28
N GLY A 191 -14.61 7.51 -8.03
CA GLY A 191 -15.91 7.65 -7.36
C GLY A 191 -16.65 6.32 -7.20
N LEU A 192 -17.88 6.39 -6.69
CA LEU A 192 -18.79 5.27 -6.43
C LEU A 192 -20.07 5.38 -7.29
N LYS A 193 -19.98 5.99 -8.47
CA LYS A 193 -21.13 6.05 -9.39
C LYS A 193 -21.36 4.67 -9.98
N ASN A 194 -22.61 4.23 -9.93
CA ASN A 194 -23.07 3.09 -10.71
C ASN A 194 -22.97 3.47 -12.21
N LYS A 195 -22.65 2.48 -13.05
CA LYS A 195 -22.69 2.70 -14.50
C LYS A 195 -24.09 2.98 -14.98
#